data_85c2b9686ba292e4171ef7e0cd702ec1
#
_entry.id   85c2b9686ba292e4171ef7e0cd702ec1
#
_cell.length_a   1.000
_cell.length_b   1.000
_cell.length_c   1.000
_cell.angle_alpha   90.00
_cell.angle_beta   90.00
_cell.angle_gamma   90.00
#
_symmetry.space_group_name_H-M   'P 1'
#
loop_
_entity.id
_entity.type
_entity.pdbx_description
1 polymer ?
#
loop_
_entity_poly.entity_id
_entity_poly.type
_entity_poly.pdbx_seq_one_letter_code
_entity_poly.pdbx_strand_id
1 'polypeptide(L)'
;MIEHIQAVIFDIDGTLVDSMGVWYDIDVEYFKLLEIPMPSTIQKDIEGMSFTETAIYFKETFDIREKTIEDIKFDWVCMARDKYLNEIKAKPGAKEFIKFLKEKGIKTGCATSNDRNLALAALQPHGWLNKMESVRTACEVNAGKPAPDIYLKVAEDLGVKPENCLVFEDIPNGMRAGKSAGMTVIGVEDENAKKYKKEIDEICDYFITDYYDMLEGKIEVEYELSSGK
;
A
#
# COMPACT_ATOMS: atom_id res chain seq x y z
N MET A 1 3.98 23.80 -1.81
CA MET A 1 3.01 22.69 -1.97
C MET A 1 3.60 21.66 -2.94
N ILE A 2 2.95 21.04 -3.88
CA ILE A 2 3.45 19.93 -4.74
C ILE A 2 3.71 20.39 -6.19
N GLU A 3 4.37 21.53 -6.39
CA GLU A 3 4.42 22.22 -7.71
C GLU A 3 5.13 21.45 -8.85
N HIS A 4 6.03 20.52 -8.50
CA HIS A 4 6.77 19.71 -9.48
C HIS A 4 6.26 18.27 -9.60
N ILE A 5 5.32 17.89 -8.75
CA ILE A 5 4.75 16.55 -8.74
C ILE A 5 3.75 16.39 -9.88
N GLN A 6 3.97 15.39 -10.71
CA GLN A 6 3.12 15.04 -11.84
C GLN A 6 2.26 13.81 -11.57
N ALA A 7 2.67 12.95 -10.63
CA ALA A 7 1.91 11.79 -10.22
C ALA A 7 2.02 11.53 -8.72
N VAL A 8 0.95 10.99 -8.16
CA VAL A 8 0.89 10.47 -6.79
C VAL A 8 0.53 9.00 -6.85
N ILE A 9 1.34 8.19 -6.19
CA ILE A 9 1.18 6.73 -6.11
C ILE A 9 0.92 6.37 -4.66
N PHE A 10 -0.20 5.70 -4.42
CA PHE A 10 -0.60 5.29 -3.09
C PHE A 10 -0.40 3.79 -2.89
N ASP A 11 0.14 3.40 -1.75
CA ASP A 11 -0.25 2.11 -1.20
C ASP A 11 -1.74 2.13 -0.82
N ILE A 12 -2.36 0.97 -0.56
CA ILE A 12 -3.79 0.88 -0.27
C ILE A 12 -4.02 0.62 1.22
N ASP A 13 -3.54 -0.49 1.71
CA ASP A 13 -3.85 -1.02 3.04
C ASP A 13 -3.03 -0.31 4.13
N GLY A 14 -3.68 0.34 5.10
CA GLY A 14 -3.02 1.20 6.08
C GLY A 14 -2.71 2.60 5.59
N THR A 15 -2.71 2.82 4.27
CA THR A 15 -2.37 4.09 3.62
C THR A 15 -3.62 4.85 3.11
N LEU A 16 -4.34 4.32 2.13
CA LEU A 16 -5.60 4.95 1.65
C LEU A 16 -6.81 4.53 2.47
N VAL A 17 -6.80 3.30 2.96
CA VAL A 17 -7.89 2.69 3.73
C VAL A 17 -7.39 2.11 5.05
N ASP A 18 -8.25 2.13 6.05
CA ASP A 18 -7.99 1.57 7.39
C ASP A 18 -8.40 0.09 7.40
N SER A 19 -7.54 -0.76 6.84
CA SER A 19 -7.80 -2.19 6.62
C SER A 19 -6.93 -3.13 7.47
N MET A 20 -5.92 -2.62 8.17
CA MET A 20 -4.95 -3.49 8.84
C MET A 20 -5.56 -4.33 9.96
N GLY A 21 -6.59 -3.82 10.66
CA GLY A 21 -7.35 -4.60 11.64
C GLY A 21 -8.08 -5.79 11.02
N VAL A 22 -8.57 -5.65 9.80
CA VAL A 22 -9.26 -6.72 9.05
C VAL A 22 -8.32 -7.87 8.74
N TRP A 23 -7.08 -7.58 8.32
CA TRP A 23 -6.09 -8.63 8.03
C TRP A 23 -5.72 -9.44 9.27
N TYR A 24 -5.56 -8.78 10.40
CA TYR A 24 -5.33 -9.47 11.66
C TYR A 24 -6.48 -10.44 12.00
N ASP A 25 -7.73 -9.99 11.84
CA ASP A 25 -8.92 -10.82 12.09
C ASP A 25 -9.00 -12.01 11.12
N ILE A 26 -8.67 -11.79 9.84
CA ILE A 26 -8.61 -12.85 8.82
C ILE A 26 -7.53 -13.89 9.18
N ASP A 27 -6.35 -13.46 9.58
CA ASP A 27 -5.31 -14.38 10.01
C ASP A 27 -5.75 -15.22 11.21
N VAL A 28 -6.33 -14.59 12.23
CA VAL A 28 -6.88 -15.30 13.41
C VAL A 28 -7.92 -16.34 12.98
N GLU A 29 -8.85 -15.97 12.11
CA GLU A 29 -9.90 -16.86 11.62
C GLU A 29 -9.31 -17.97 10.75
N TYR A 30 -8.36 -17.67 9.88
CA TYR A 30 -7.74 -18.65 9.00
C TYR A 30 -6.91 -19.68 9.77
N PHE A 31 -6.11 -19.27 10.75
CA PHE A 31 -5.39 -20.19 11.64
C PHE A 31 -6.34 -21.09 12.44
N LYS A 32 -7.51 -20.55 12.85
CA LYS A 32 -8.55 -21.32 13.52
C LYS A 32 -9.18 -22.36 12.58
N LEU A 33 -9.43 -22.02 11.31
CA LEU A 33 -9.94 -22.96 10.30
C LEU A 33 -8.93 -24.09 10.00
N LEU A 34 -7.63 -23.79 10.09
CA LEU A 34 -6.56 -24.77 9.92
C LEU A 34 -6.31 -25.62 11.18
N GLU A 35 -6.95 -25.30 12.31
CA GLU A 35 -6.71 -25.91 13.63
C GLU A 35 -5.25 -25.79 14.08
N ILE A 36 -4.56 -24.70 13.69
CA ILE A 36 -3.15 -24.41 13.99
C ILE A 36 -3.09 -23.18 14.90
N PRO A 37 -2.24 -23.20 15.96
CA PRO A 37 -2.01 -21.98 16.76
C PRO A 37 -1.37 -20.87 15.92
N MET A 38 -1.95 -19.67 15.95
CA MET A 38 -1.38 -18.51 15.26
C MET A 38 -0.08 -18.06 15.95
N PRO A 39 1.07 -17.99 15.23
CA PRO A 39 2.31 -17.46 15.78
C PRO A 39 2.20 -15.97 16.06
N SER A 40 2.75 -15.51 17.19
CA SER A 40 2.76 -14.10 17.55
C SER A 40 3.62 -13.23 16.60
N THR A 41 4.47 -13.85 15.80
CA THR A 41 5.37 -13.18 14.85
C THR A 41 4.81 -13.08 13.44
N ILE A 42 3.65 -13.73 13.16
CA ILE A 42 3.15 -13.90 11.78
C ILE A 42 3.08 -12.59 10.99
N GLN A 43 2.57 -11.52 11.59
CA GLN A 43 2.44 -10.22 10.93
C GLN A 43 3.80 -9.65 10.49
N LYS A 44 4.84 -9.89 11.28
CA LYS A 44 6.21 -9.46 10.97
C LYS A 44 6.84 -10.36 9.90
N ASP A 45 6.56 -11.66 9.96
CA ASP A 45 7.17 -12.65 9.08
C ASP A 45 6.69 -12.49 7.63
N ILE A 46 5.44 -12.04 7.42
CA ILE A 46 4.83 -11.85 6.10
C ILE A 46 4.89 -10.40 5.60
N GLU A 47 5.42 -9.49 6.40
CA GLU A 47 5.46 -8.08 6.06
C GLU A 47 6.24 -7.79 4.76
N GLY A 48 5.60 -7.09 3.81
CA GLY A 48 6.20 -6.76 2.51
C GLY A 48 6.10 -7.86 1.46
N MET A 49 5.68 -9.07 1.82
CA MET A 49 5.44 -10.13 0.85
C MET A 49 4.26 -9.78 -0.05
N SER A 50 4.33 -10.18 -1.32
CA SER A 50 3.18 -10.20 -2.20
C SER A 50 2.14 -11.21 -1.71
N PHE A 51 0.89 -11.07 -2.14
CA PHE A 51 -0.18 -11.99 -1.78
C PHE A 51 0.15 -13.47 -2.10
N THR A 52 0.87 -13.70 -3.20
CA THR A 52 1.33 -15.04 -3.59
C THR A 52 2.48 -15.53 -2.70
N GLU A 53 3.47 -14.68 -2.39
CA GLU A 53 4.57 -15.04 -1.48
C GLU A 53 4.05 -15.38 -0.09
N THR A 54 3.07 -14.63 0.40
CA THR A 54 2.40 -14.93 1.67
C THR A 54 1.72 -16.30 1.63
N ALA A 55 1.01 -16.65 0.54
CA ALA A 55 0.37 -17.95 0.40
C ALA A 55 1.39 -19.11 0.32
N ILE A 56 2.53 -18.90 -0.33
CA ILE A 56 3.65 -19.85 -0.36
C ILE A 56 4.20 -20.03 1.06
N TYR A 57 4.48 -18.93 1.75
CA TYR A 57 4.96 -18.94 3.13
C TYR A 57 4.04 -19.75 4.06
N PHE A 58 2.73 -19.49 4.00
CA PHE A 58 1.74 -20.23 4.79
C PHE A 58 1.76 -21.71 4.46
N LYS A 59 1.72 -22.05 3.18
CA LYS A 59 1.72 -23.45 2.72
C LYS A 59 2.93 -24.22 3.20
N GLU A 60 4.11 -23.64 3.09
CA GLU A 60 5.38 -24.30 3.43
C GLU A 60 5.63 -24.31 4.95
N THR A 61 5.41 -23.18 5.63
CA THR A 61 5.71 -23.03 7.05
C THR A 61 4.76 -23.84 7.94
N PHE A 62 3.47 -23.91 7.56
CA PHE A 62 2.43 -24.58 8.34
C PHE A 62 2.01 -25.93 7.74
N ASP A 63 2.77 -26.47 6.77
CA ASP A 63 2.56 -27.79 6.15
C ASP A 63 1.11 -28.02 5.66
N ILE A 64 0.53 -26.99 4.99
CA ILE A 64 -0.85 -27.04 4.48
C ILE A 64 -0.89 -27.90 3.21
N ARG A 65 -1.01 -29.21 3.36
CA ARG A 65 -0.93 -30.18 2.24
C ARG A 65 -2.18 -30.23 1.39
N GLU A 66 -3.36 -30.09 2.03
CA GLU A 66 -4.67 -30.27 1.42
C GLU A 66 -5.07 -29.15 0.44
N LYS A 67 -4.36 -28.00 0.46
CA LYS A 67 -4.66 -26.83 -0.34
C LYS A 67 -3.52 -26.46 -1.28
N THR A 68 -3.86 -26.04 -2.49
CA THR A 68 -2.92 -25.36 -3.37
C THR A 68 -2.70 -23.92 -2.94
N ILE A 69 -1.69 -23.25 -3.48
CA ILE A 69 -1.45 -21.81 -3.25
C ILE A 69 -2.68 -20.99 -3.68
N GLU A 70 -3.29 -21.35 -4.81
CA GLU A 70 -4.48 -20.66 -5.31
C GLU A 70 -5.72 -20.90 -4.41
N ASP A 71 -5.85 -22.08 -3.78
CA ASP A 71 -6.92 -22.34 -2.81
C ASP A 71 -6.75 -21.44 -1.56
N ILE A 72 -5.53 -21.31 -1.05
CA ILE A 72 -5.23 -20.43 0.09
C ILE A 72 -5.58 -18.98 -0.23
N LYS A 73 -5.13 -18.50 -1.37
CA LYS A 73 -5.44 -17.14 -1.85
C LYS A 73 -6.95 -16.93 -2.02
N PHE A 74 -7.65 -17.91 -2.58
CA PHE A 74 -9.08 -17.85 -2.77
C PHE A 74 -9.84 -17.77 -1.44
N ASP A 75 -9.45 -18.56 -0.45
CA ASP A 75 -10.04 -18.50 0.89
C ASP A 75 -9.93 -17.09 1.48
N TRP A 76 -8.73 -16.50 1.46
CA TRP A 76 -8.50 -15.15 1.98
C TRP A 76 -9.30 -14.09 1.21
N VAL A 77 -9.38 -14.20 -0.12
CA VAL A 77 -10.21 -13.29 -0.94
C VAL A 77 -11.67 -13.40 -0.53
N CYS A 78 -12.19 -14.62 -0.34
CA CYS A 78 -13.56 -14.83 0.12
C CYS A 78 -13.82 -14.24 1.51
N MET A 79 -12.88 -14.39 2.45
CA MET A 79 -12.99 -13.84 3.80
C MET A 79 -12.91 -12.31 3.84
N ALA A 80 -12.04 -11.73 3.01
CA ALA A 80 -11.78 -10.30 2.99
C ALA A 80 -12.79 -9.47 2.19
N ARG A 81 -13.29 -10.02 1.08
CA ARG A 81 -14.00 -9.25 0.05
C ARG A 81 -15.20 -8.47 0.57
N ASP A 82 -16.02 -9.09 1.41
CA ASP A 82 -17.22 -8.42 1.95
C ASP A 82 -16.82 -7.27 2.88
N LYS A 83 -15.81 -7.46 3.70
CA LYS A 83 -15.26 -6.43 4.59
C LYS A 83 -14.70 -5.25 3.79
N TYR A 84 -13.95 -5.52 2.71
CA TYR A 84 -13.41 -4.49 1.82
C TYR A 84 -14.49 -3.67 1.11
N LEU A 85 -15.60 -4.31 0.73
CA LEU A 85 -16.71 -3.61 0.08
C LEU A 85 -17.60 -2.80 1.03
N ASN A 86 -17.74 -3.25 2.28
CA ASN A 86 -18.82 -2.75 3.15
C ASN A 86 -18.34 -2.14 4.49
N GLU A 87 -17.17 -2.51 4.98
CA GLU A 87 -16.74 -2.15 6.34
C GLU A 87 -15.52 -1.22 6.38
N ILE A 88 -14.59 -1.37 5.42
CA ILE A 88 -13.31 -0.64 5.42
C ILE A 88 -13.53 0.83 5.06
N LYS A 89 -13.02 1.70 5.92
CA LYS A 89 -13.14 3.15 5.78
C LYS A 89 -11.91 3.74 5.09
N ALA A 90 -12.13 4.83 4.37
CA ALA A 90 -11.04 5.67 3.90
C ALA A 90 -10.29 6.31 5.07
N LYS A 91 -8.98 6.47 4.95
CA LYS A 91 -8.20 7.32 5.86
C LYS A 91 -8.73 8.76 5.83
N PRO A 92 -8.69 9.49 6.96
CA PRO A 92 -9.22 10.86 7.02
C PRO A 92 -8.58 11.77 5.95
N GLY A 93 -9.41 12.52 5.23
CA GLY A 93 -8.96 13.43 4.17
C GLY A 93 -8.53 12.80 2.84
N ALA A 94 -8.42 11.46 2.74
CA ALA A 94 -7.97 10.78 1.51
C ALA A 94 -8.88 11.07 0.32
N LYS A 95 -10.19 11.11 0.52
CA LYS A 95 -11.17 11.40 -0.52
C LYS A 95 -11.03 12.82 -1.06
N GLU A 96 -10.88 13.77 -0.16
CA GLU A 96 -10.69 15.18 -0.46
C GLU A 96 -9.35 15.41 -1.17
N PHE A 97 -8.30 14.73 -0.72
CA PHE A 97 -6.97 14.84 -1.32
C PHE A 97 -6.94 14.26 -2.73
N ILE A 98 -7.52 13.08 -2.97
CA ILE A 98 -7.61 12.52 -4.34
C ILE A 98 -8.41 13.46 -5.26
N LYS A 99 -9.51 14.07 -4.77
CA LYS A 99 -10.26 15.07 -5.52
C LYS A 99 -9.37 16.27 -5.85
N PHE A 100 -8.66 16.82 -4.89
CA PHE A 100 -7.72 17.92 -5.08
C PHE A 100 -6.66 17.61 -6.16
N LEU A 101 -6.06 16.40 -6.12
CA LEU A 101 -5.08 15.99 -7.12
C LEU A 101 -5.67 16.00 -8.54
N LYS A 102 -6.90 15.50 -8.71
CA LYS A 102 -7.59 15.51 -10.01
C LYS A 102 -7.88 16.92 -10.50
N GLU A 103 -8.30 17.82 -9.63
CA GLU A 103 -8.52 19.24 -9.97
C GLU A 103 -7.22 19.95 -10.39
N LYS A 104 -6.08 19.50 -9.87
CA LYS A 104 -4.74 19.98 -10.26
C LYS A 104 -4.16 19.29 -11.51
N GLY A 105 -4.85 18.29 -12.07
CA GLY A 105 -4.37 17.54 -13.22
C GLY A 105 -3.22 16.57 -12.88
N ILE A 106 -3.03 16.25 -11.60
CA ILE A 106 -2.00 15.30 -11.13
C ILE A 106 -2.54 13.88 -11.32
N LYS A 107 -1.72 13.04 -11.97
CA LYS A 107 -2.05 11.64 -12.20
C LYS A 107 -2.02 10.86 -10.89
N THR A 108 -2.86 9.83 -10.78
CA THR A 108 -2.92 9.01 -9.57
C THR A 108 -2.90 7.54 -9.90
N GLY A 109 -2.19 6.76 -9.09
CA GLY A 109 -2.11 5.31 -9.20
C GLY A 109 -2.01 4.64 -7.84
N CYS A 110 -2.15 3.32 -7.83
CA CYS A 110 -1.97 2.49 -6.65
C CYS A 110 -0.94 1.39 -6.88
N ALA A 111 -0.16 1.10 -5.84
CA ALA A 111 0.85 0.06 -5.78
C ALA A 111 0.70 -0.72 -4.47
N THR A 112 0.13 -1.93 -4.51
CA THR A 112 -0.20 -2.72 -3.31
C THR A 112 0.41 -4.11 -3.35
N SER A 113 0.70 -4.68 -2.18
CA SER A 113 1.08 -6.09 -2.02
C SER A 113 -0.12 -7.04 -2.05
N ASN A 114 -1.34 -6.51 -1.96
CA ASN A 114 -2.59 -7.24 -1.88
C ASN A 114 -3.01 -7.91 -3.21
N ASP A 115 -4.03 -8.78 -3.17
CA ASP A 115 -4.67 -9.33 -4.36
C ASP A 115 -5.37 -8.24 -5.17
N ARG A 116 -5.40 -8.42 -6.52
CA ARG A 116 -6.00 -7.43 -7.41
C ARG A 116 -7.49 -7.21 -7.17
N ASN A 117 -8.25 -8.29 -6.89
CA ASN A 117 -9.69 -8.16 -6.64
C ASN A 117 -9.96 -7.41 -5.34
N LEU A 118 -9.13 -7.63 -4.32
CA LEU A 118 -9.23 -6.91 -3.04
C LEU A 118 -8.79 -5.45 -3.19
N ALA A 119 -7.74 -5.17 -3.96
CA ALA A 119 -7.34 -3.81 -4.29
C ALA A 119 -8.48 -3.03 -4.96
N LEU A 120 -9.16 -3.64 -5.94
CA LEU A 120 -10.32 -3.03 -6.59
C LEU A 120 -11.52 -2.90 -5.63
N ALA A 121 -11.76 -3.91 -4.77
CA ALA A 121 -12.80 -3.85 -3.76
C ALA A 121 -12.57 -2.73 -2.73
N ALA A 122 -11.31 -2.43 -2.38
CA ALA A 122 -10.95 -1.29 -1.52
C ALA A 122 -11.28 0.06 -2.16
N LEU A 123 -11.04 0.20 -3.46
CA LEU A 123 -11.23 1.46 -4.17
C LEU A 123 -12.70 1.74 -4.54
N GLN A 124 -13.49 0.69 -4.76
CA GLN A 124 -14.85 0.78 -5.30
C GLN A 124 -15.81 1.57 -4.43
N PRO A 125 -15.96 1.33 -3.09
CA PRO A 125 -16.92 2.02 -2.25
C PRO A 125 -16.67 3.52 -2.14
N HIS A 126 -15.41 3.93 -2.34
CA HIS A 126 -14.99 5.33 -2.25
C HIS A 126 -15.08 6.08 -3.59
N GLY A 127 -15.48 5.39 -4.68
CA GLY A 127 -15.57 5.98 -6.02
C GLY A 127 -14.19 6.31 -6.61
N TRP A 128 -13.14 5.55 -6.23
CA TRP A 128 -11.77 5.80 -6.67
C TRP A 128 -11.34 4.99 -7.90
N LEU A 129 -12.08 3.96 -8.32
CA LEU A 129 -11.74 3.15 -9.50
C LEU A 129 -11.48 3.99 -10.75
N ASN A 130 -12.34 4.99 -11.01
CA ASN A 130 -12.21 5.86 -12.17
C ASN A 130 -11.22 7.02 -11.95
N LYS A 131 -10.63 7.11 -10.77
CA LYS A 131 -9.66 8.15 -10.42
C LYS A 131 -8.23 7.63 -10.46
N MET A 132 -8.03 6.32 -10.27
CA MET A 132 -6.72 5.69 -10.40
C MET A 132 -6.48 5.28 -11.85
N GLU A 133 -5.48 5.91 -12.47
CA GLU A 133 -5.10 5.66 -13.88
C GLU A 133 -4.26 4.39 -14.02
N SER A 134 -3.61 3.96 -12.93
CA SER A 134 -2.94 2.66 -12.81
C SER A 134 -3.21 2.05 -11.44
N VAL A 135 -3.47 0.74 -11.40
CA VAL A 135 -3.52 -0.05 -10.16
C VAL A 135 -2.67 -1.28 -10.41
N ARG A 136 -1.59 -1.44 -9.63
CA ARG A 136 -0.68 -2.59 -9.73
C ARG A 136 -0.58 -3.32 -8.41
N THR A 137 -0.44 -4.63 -8.53
CA THR A 137 -0.17 -5.51 -7.38
C THR A 137 1.24 -6.07 -7.47
N ALA A 138 1.82 -6.45 -6.32
CA ALA A 138 3.17 -7.01 -6.28
C ALA A 138 3.28 -8.33 -7.07
N CYS A 139 2.17 -9.04 -7.30
CA CYS A 139 2.15 -10.25 -8.14
C CYS A 139 2.32 -9.97 -9.65
N GLU A 140 2.26 -8.70 -10.07
CA GLU A 140 2.40 -8.28 -11.47
C GLU A 140 3.82 -7.78 -11.81
N VAL A 141 4.75 -7.89 -10.86
CA VAL A 141 6.15 -7.45 -10.98
C VAL A 141 7.11 -8.55 -10.54
N ASN A 142 8.41 -8.37 -10.80
CA ASN A 142 9.40 -9.41 -10.52
C ASN A 142 9.71 -9.57 -9.03
N ALA A 143 9.71 -8.46 -8.28
CA ALA A 143 9.97 -8.46 -6.84
C ALA A 143 9.00 -7.55 -6.10
N GLY A 144 8.49 -8.02 -4.94
CA GLY A 144 7.66 -7.24 -4.03
C GLY A 144 8.47 -6.20 -3.23
N LYS A 145 7.78 -5.36 -2.46
CA LYS A 145 8.39 -4.39 -1.55
C LYS A 145 9.32 -5.13 -0.56
N PRO A 146 10.55 -4.69 -0.32
CA PRO A 146 11.10 -3.34 -0.54
C PRO A 146 11.75 -3.08 -1.92
N ALA A 147 11.64 -4.00 -2.89
CA ALA A 147 12.11 -3.74 -4.24
C ALA A 147 11.27 -2.63 -4.91
N PRO A 148 11.88 -1.81 -5.79
CA PRO A 148 11.20 -0.65 -6.38
C PRO A 148 10.22 -0.99 -7.51
N ASP A 149 10.18 -2.24 -7.95
CA ASP A 149 9.57 -2.71 -9.19
C ASP A 149 8.12 -2.24 -9.35
N ILE A 150 7.31 -2.35 -8.29
CA ILE A 150 5.90 -1.99 -8.36
C ILE A 150 5.69 -0.48 -8.53
N TYR A 151 6.47 0.36 -7.85
CA TYR A 151 6.39 1.81 -7.98
C TYR A 151 6.87 2.28 -9.35
N LEU A 152 7.99 1.72 -9.83
CA LEU A 152 8.49 1.98 -11.18
C LEU A 152 7.47 1.58 -12.24
N LYS A 153 6.78 0.45 -12.04
CA LYS A 153 5.73 -0.01 -12.98
C LYS A 153 4.54 0.94 -13.03
N VAL A 154 4.09 1.44 -11.87
CA VAL A 154 3.00 2.43 -11.84
C VAL A 154 3.44 3.74 -12.49
N ALA A 155 4.66 4.22 -12.23
CA ALA A 155 5.19 5.43 -12.85
C ALA A 155 5.28 5.30 -14.39
N GLU A 156 5.72 4.12 -14.88
CA GLU A 156 5.73 3.78 -16.31
C GLU A 156 4.32 3.86 -16.91
N ASP A 157 3.34 3.21 -16.27
CA ASP A 157 1.94 3.23 -16.74
C ASP A 157 1.36 4.65 -16.79
N LEU A 158 1.72 5.49 -15.82
CA LEU A 158 1.33 6.89 -15.77
C LEU A 158 2.12 7.77 -16.77
N GLY A 159 3.22 7.28 -17.34
CA GLY A 159 4.09 8.04 -18.21
C GLY A 159 4.76 9.22 -17.49
N VAL A 160 5.15 9.03 -16.23
CA VAL A 160 5.78 10.03 -15.38
C VAL A 160 7.13 9.50 -14.89
N LYS A 161 8.15 10.35 -14.89
CA LYS A 161 9.46 9.98 -14.36
C LYS A 161 9.40 9.82 -12.83
N PRO A 162 10.14 8.85 -12.25
CA PRO A 162 10.13 8.59 -10.81
C PRO A 162 10.39 9.84 -9.95
N GLU A 163 11.33 10.69 -10.34
CA GLU A 163 11.67 11.92 -9.61
C GLU A 163 10.51 12.93 -9.53
N ASN A 164 9.49 12.80 -10.37
CA ASN A 164 8.28 13.62 -10.36
C ASN A 164 7.07 12.89 -9.71
N CYS A 165 7.32 11.76 -9.07
CA CYS A 165 6.31 10.97 -8.38
C CYS A 165 6.43 11.14 -6.87
N LEU A 166 5.26 11.19 -6.22
CA LEU A 166 5.12 11.18 -4.77
C LEU A 166 4.50 9.85 -4.35
N VAL A 167 5.08 9.18 -3.37
CA VAL A 167 4.57 7.92 -2.81
C VAL A 167 4.01 8.16 -1.43
N PHE A 168 2.83 7.62 -1.15
CA PHE A 168 2.26 7.53 0.19
C PHE A 168 2.30 6.09 0.67
N GLU A 169 2.81 5.87 1.88
CA GLU A 169 3.05 4.57 2.49
C GLU A 169 2.97 4.63 4.01
N ASP A 170 2.60 3.54 4.65
CA ASP A 170 2.52 3.44 6.11
C ASP A 170 3.62 2.57 6.74
N ILE A 171 4.24 1.64 5.97
CA ILE A 171 5.25 0.70 6.50
C ILE A 171 6.64 0.89 5.89
N PRO A 172 7.73 0.56 6.65
CA PRO A 172 9.11 0.76 6.21
C PRO A 172 9.47 0.09 4.88
N ASN A 173 9.00 -1.14 4.63
CA ASN A 173 9.32 -1.86 3.40
C ASN A 173 8.76 -1.15 2.16
N GLY A 174 7.53 -0.63 2.24
CA GLY A 174 6.95 0.14 1.15
C GLY A 174 7.64 1.49 0.97
N MET A 175 8.02 2.16 2.05
CA MET A 175 8.80 3.40 1.99
C MET A 175 10.17 3.19 1.33
N ARG A 176 10.87 2.10 1.69
CA ARG A 176 12.15 1.73 1.03
C ARG A 176 11.96 1.47 -0.46
N ALA A 177 10.87 0.83 -0.85
CA ALA A 177 10.56 0.60 -2.26
C ALA A 177 10.39 1.93 -3.02
N GLY A 178 9.64 2.89 -2.46
CA GLY A 178 9.50 4.23 -3.02
C GLY A 178 10.82 4.99 -3.11
N LYS A 179 11.64 4.96 -2.05
CA LYS A 179 12.98 5.57 -2.04
C LYS A 179 13.90 4.92 -3.08
N SER A 180 13.90 3.58 -3.15
CA SER A 180 14.71 2.82 -4.12
C SER A 180 14.28 3.09 -5.56
N ALA A 181 13.00 3.45 -5.79
CA ALA A 181 12.49 3.89 -7.08
C ALA A 181 12.93 5.33 -7.44
N GLY A 182 13.57 6.07 -6.55
CA GLY A 182 13.95 7.47 -6.75
C GLY A 182 12.80 8.45 -6.62
N MET A 183 11.78 8.10 -5.84
CA MET A 183 10.58 8.90 -5.61
C MET A 183 10.65 9.61 -4.24
N THR A 184 9.91 10.70 -4.09
CA THR A 184 9.67 11.32 -2.79
C THR A 184 8.62 10.50 -2.02
N VAL A 185 8.90 10.21 -0.75
CA VAL A 185 8.06 9.32 0.08
C VAL A 185 7.47 10.08 1.26
N ILE A 186 6.15 10.02 1.37
CA ILE A 186 5.40 10.53 2.53
C ILE A 186 4.91 9.34 3.36
N GLY A 187 5.32 9.30 4.62
CA GLY A 187 4.80 8.38 5.61
C GLY A 187 3.39 8.79 6.03
N VAL A 188 2.48 7.83 6.11
CA VAL A 188 1.10 8.02 6.61
C VAL A 188 0.95 7.33 7.95
N GLU A 189 0.35 8.02 8.94
CA GLU A 189 0.13 7.40 10.25
C GLU A 189 -0.83 6.21 10.15
N ASP A 190 -0.37 5.06 10.67
CA ASP A 190 -1.20 3.89 10.90
C ASP A 190 -0.92 3.33 12.30
N GLU A 191 -1.99 2.88 12.99
CA GLU A 191 -1.89 2.35 14.35
C GLU A 191 -0.97 1.12 14.41
N ASN A 192 -1.04 0.25 13.41
CA ASN A 192 -0.25 -0.98 13.35
C ASN A 192 1.22 -0.73 12.99
N ALA A 193 1.51 0.41 12.37
CA ALA A 193 2.85 0.84 12.00
C ALA A 193 3.59 1.60 13.13
N LYS A 194 2.92 1.96 14.23
CA LYS A 194 3.53 2.71 15.36
C LYS A 194 4.79 2.06 15.93
N LYS A 195 4.85 0.74 15.92
CA LYS A 195 6.03 -0.02 16.35
C LYS A 195 7.29 0.27 15.54
N TYR A 196 7.13 0.80 14.32
CA TYR A 196 8.21 1.16 13.40
C TYR A 196 8.50 2.67 13.34
N LYS A 197 7.91 3.48 14.22
CA LYS A 197 7.99 4.94 14.17
C LYS A 197 9.41 5.48 13.94
N LYS A 198 10.40 4.94 14.68
CA LYS A 198 11.80 5.37 14.54
C LYS A 198 12.35 5.09 13.13
N GLU A 199 12.05 3.91 12.59
CA GLU A 199 12.49 3.49 11.27
C GLU A 199 11.78 4.30 10.17
N ILE A 200 10.48 4.56 10.32
CA ILE A 200 9.69 5.42 9.43
C ILE A 200 10.30 6.82 9.36
N ASP A 201 10.62 7.43 10.51
CA ASP A 201 11.22 8.77 10.60
C ASP A 201 12.61 8.85 9.92
N GLU A 202 13.34 7.73 9.86
CA GLU A 202 14.64 7.66 9.18
C GLU A 202 14.52 7.48 7.65
N ILE A 203 13.39 6.97 7.14
CA ILE A 203 13.24 6.59 5.73
C ILE A 203 12.43 7.62 4.93
N CYS A 204 11.26 8.04 5.45
CA CYS A 204 10.38 8.94 4.72
C CYS A 204 10.95 10.35 4.64
N ASP A 205 10.62 11.07 3.56
CA ASP A 205 11.01 12.47 3.40
C ASP A 205 10.09 13.38 4.22
N TYR A 206 8.82 12.99 4.33
CA TYR A 206 7.79 13.70 5.09
C TYR A 206 6.86 12.69 5.77
N PHE A 207 6.13 13.14 6.79
CA PHE A 207 5.17 12.33 7.52
C PHE A 207 3.89 13.10 7.76
N ILE A 208 2.74 12.46 7.53
CA ILE A 208 1.41 13.02 7.80
C ILE A 208 0.64 12.16 8.80
N THR A 209 -0.15 12.82 9.62
CA THR A 209 -1.11 12.14 10.51
C THR A 209 -2.35 11.71 9.73
N ASP A 210 -2.79 12.57 8.81
CA ASP A 210 -3.86 12.30 7.86
C ASP A 210 -3.71 13.19 6.61
N TYR A 211 -4.57 12.97 5.60
CA TYR A 211 -4.46 13.72 4.35
C TYR A 211 -4.89 15.20 4.43
N TYR A 212 -5.50 15.63 5.53
CA TYR A 212 -5.77 17.06 5.75
C TYR A 212 -4.47 17.83 5.95
N ASP A 213 -3.40 17.22 6.48
CA ASP A 213 -2.09 17.85 6.58
C ASP A 213 -1.55 18.33 5.23
N MET A 214 -1.82 17.55 4.16
CA MET A 214 -1.51 17.96 2.78
C MET A 214 -2.42 19.07 2.28
N LEU A 215 -3.72 18.99 2.54
CA LEU A 215 -4.71 19.98 2.07
C LEU A 215 -4.56 21.34 2.75
N GLU A 216 -4.20 21.34 4.01
CA GLU A 216 -3.97 22.55 4.83
C GLU A 216 -2.59 23.17 4.59
N GLY A 217 -1.74 22.53 3.77
CA GLY A 217 -0.41 23.05 3.45
C GLY A 217 0.59 22.93 4.59
N LYS A 218 0.38 22.03 5.56
CA LYS A 218 1.35 21.76 6.64
C LYS A 218 2.63 21.12 6.14
N ILE A 219 2.53 20.41 5.01
CA ILE A 219 3.65 19.77 4.30
C ILE A 219 3.86 20.49 2.98
N GLU A 220 5.06 21.02 2.78
CA GLU A 220 5.53 21.55 1.50
C GLU A 220 6.59 20.62 0.96
N VAL A 221 6.31 19.97 -0.17
CA VAL A 221 7.27 19.10 -0.84
C VAL A 221 8.21 19.98 -1.66
N GLU A 222 9.45 20.10 -1.19
CA GLU A 222 10.50 20.86 -1.87
C GLU A 222 11.15 19.99 -2.97
N TYR A 223 11.43 20.61 -4.10
CA TYR A 223 12.21 19.99 -5.18
C TYR A 223 13.65 20.43 -5.05
N GLU A 224 14.55 19.55 -4.66
CA GLU A 224 15.97 19.78 -4.84
C GLU A 224 16.30 19.68 -6.34
N LEU A 225 16.52 20.83 -6.97
CA LEU A 225 17.17 20.87 -8.26
C LEU A 225 18.52 20.15 -8.11
N SER A 226 18.62 18.91 -8.61
CA SER A 226 19.90 18.26 -8.77
C SER A 226 20.78 19.21 -9.59
N SER A 227 21.64 19.94 -8.86
CA SER A 227 22.67 20.76 -9.48
C SER A 227 23.55 19.82 -10.32
N GLY A 228 23.28 19.79 -11.62
CA GLY A 228 24.08 19.04 -12.58
C GLY A 228 25.57 19.39 -12.41
N LYS A 229 26.32 18.37 -12.04
CA LYS A 229 27.75 18.36 -12.21
C LYS A 229 28.12 17.41 -13.35
#